data_93c25ef3282ef7b1779612285e84577b
#
_entry.id   93c25ef3282ef7b1779612285e84577b
#
_cell.length_a   1.000
_cell.length_b   1.000
_cell.length_c   1.000
_cell.angle_alpha   90.00
_cell.angle_beta   90.00
_cell.angle_gamma   90.00
#
_symmetry.space_group_name_H-M   'P 1'
#
loop_
_entity.id
_entity.type
_entity.pdbx_description
1 polymer ?
#
loop_
_entity_poly.entity_id
_entity_poly.type
_entity_poly.pdbx_seq_one_letter_code
_entity_poly.pdbx_strand_id
1 'polypeptide(L)'
;KTMARRKGQLKLGAFLYPTGHHVAAWRHPEAQADAGANFSHYVQLAQAAEAAKFDLIFMADGVGTRSDNHRYLSRTAHSYVAQFEPITLLSALAAVTQRIGFVATASTSFNEPFHIARKFASLDNISGGRAGWNLVTSSSEHEALNFNRERHFDHAERYQRAAEFAQVVTGLWDSWEDGALQRDKASGLYFDPARRHVLNHKGRFFQVKGPLNVPRSPQGHPVIVQAGSSPAGNCLLYTSPSPRDS
;
A
#
# COMPACT_ATOMS: atom_id res chain seq x y z
N LYS A 1 29.43 -26.60 2.38
CA LYS A 1 28.00 -26.81 2.04
C LYS A 1 27.68 -25.90 0.87
N THR A 2 27.57 -26.48 -0.32
CA THR A 2 27.18 -25.77 -1.55
C THR A 2 25.72 -25.35 -1.41
N MET A 3 25.47 -24.05 -1.36
CA MET A 3 24.08 -23.53 -1.40
C MET A 3 23.44 -23.96 -2.74
N ALA A 4 22.38 -24.74 -2.68
CA ALA A 4 21.59 -25.09 -3.84
C ALA A 4 21.08 -23.79 -4.51
N ARG A 5 21.44 -23.59 -5.78
CA ARG A 5 21.02 -22.44 -6.59
C ARG A 5 19.49 -22.49 -6.69
N ARG A 6 18.79 -21.53 -6.04
CA ARG A 6 17.33 -21.42 -6.19
C ARG A 6 17.00 -21.24 -7.67
N LYS A 7 16.23 -22.16 -8.24
CA LYS A 7 15.65 -22.03 -9.57
C LYS A 7 14.49 -21.01 -9.49
N GLY A 8 14.79 -19.72 -9.54
CA GLY A 8 13.79 -18.67 -9.53
C GLY A 8 14.27 -17.47 -10.34
N GLN A 9 13.35 -16.80 -11.03
CA GLN A 9 13.64 -15.54 -11.69
C GLN A 9 13.75 -14.42 -10.65
N LEU A 10 14.68 -13.48 -10.88
CA LEU A 10 14.77 -12.25 -10.11
C LEU A 10 13.49 -11.43 -10.37
N LYS A 11 12.88 -10.94 -9.30
CA LYS A 11 11.73 -10.03 -9.38
C LYS A 11 12.24 -8.58 -9.30
N LEU A 12 11.85 -7.77 -10.27
CA LEU A 12 12.29 -6.39 -10.39
C LEU A 12 11.16 -5.42 -10.01
N GLY A 13 11.43 -4.55 -9.04
CA GLY A 13 10.56 -3.45 -8.67
C GLY A 13 11.09 -2.11 -9.16
N ALA A 14 10.27 -1.33 -9.85
CA ALA A 14 10.58 0.05 -10.18
C ALA A 14 10.15 0.96 -9.02
N PHE A 15 11.11 1.44 -8.24
CA PHE A 15 10.84 2.44 -7.22
C PHE A 15 10.75 3.81 -7.89
N LEU A 16 9.52 4.29 -8.09
CA LEU A 16 9.30 5.56 -8.77
C LEU A 16 9.45 6.74 -7.79
N TYR A 17 10.46 7.55 -8.10
CA TYR A 17 10.55 8.92 -7.65
C TYR A 17 10.47 9.80 -8.90
N PRO A 18 9.36 10.50 -9.14
CA PRO A 18 9.01 10.99 -10.48
C PRO A 18 10.04 11.95 -11.09
N THR A 19 10.74 12.72 -10.25
CA THR A 19 11.82 13.63 -10.68
C THR A 19 13.21 13.04 -10.48
N GLY A 20 13.33 11.75 -10.13
CA GLY A 20 14.59 11.09 -9.77
C GLY A 20 14.90 11.17 -8.28
N HIS A 21 15.87 10.37 -7.82
CA HIS A 21 16.18 10.21 -6.38
C HIS A 21 17.13 11.27 -5.82
N HIS A 22 17.78 12.08 -6.66
CA HIS A 22 18.64 13.17 -6.20
C HIS A 22 17.81 14.44 -5.95
N VAL A 23 18.10 15.15 -4.86
CA VAL A 23 17.32 16.33 -4.43
C VAL A 23 17.21 17.43 -5.50
N ALA A 24 18.20 17.54 -6.38
CA ALA A 24 18.26 18.52 -7.48
C ALA A 24 17.95 17.88 -8.85
N ALA A 25 17.53 16.62 -8.93
CA ALA A 25 17.30 15.93 -10.21
C ALA A 25 16.27 16.67 -11.09
N TRP A 26 15.25 17.28 -10.49
CA TRP A 26 14.24 18.07 -11.19
C TRP A 26 14.79 19.25 -12.00
N ARG A 27 16.03 19.70 -11.69
CA ARG A 27 16.71 20.81 -12.37
C ARG A 27 17.47 20.38 -13.63
N HIS A 28 17.61 19.06 -13.87
CA HIS A 28 18.25 18.59 -15.09
C HIS A 28 17.44 19.06 -16.31
N PRO A 29 18.09 19.57 -17.39
CA PRO A 29 17.35 20.11 -18.55
C PRO A 29 16.34 19.15 -19.16
N GLU A 30 16.63 17.84 -19.14
CA GLU A 30 15.75 16.80 -19.68
C GLU A 30 14.79 16.19 -18.64
N ALA A 31 14.82 16.64 -17.38
CA ALA A 31 13.92 16.14 -16.37
C ALA A 31 12.51 16.76 -16.53
N GLN A 32 11.51 15.95 -16.29
CA GLN A 32 10.14 16.42 -16.18
C GLN A 32 9.95 17.13 -14.84
N ALA A 33 10.04 18.46 -14.84
CA ALA A 33 10.08 19.25 -13.60
C ALA A 33 8.81 19.18 -12.76
N ASP A 34 7.64 19.00 -13.39
CA ASP A 34 6.32 18.85 -12.75
C ASP A 34 5.93 17.39 -12.50
N ALA A 35 6.85 16.45 -12.65
CA ALA A 35 6.59 15.02 -12.63
C ALA A 35 5.79 14.55 -11.40
N GLY A 36 5.96 15.17 -10.23
CA GLY A 36 5.23 14.81 -9.01
C GLY A 36 3.70 14.94 -9.13
N ALA A 37 3.23 15.86 -9.98
CA ALA A 37 1.81 16.13 -10.21
C ALA A 37 1.39 15.98 -11.69
N ASN A 38 2.22 15.36 -12.52
CA ASN A 38 1.95 15.15 -13.95
C ASN A 38 1.50 13.70 -14.20
N PHE A 39 0.20 13.48 -14.25
CA PHE A 39 -0.36 12.14 -14.45
C PHE A 39 0.10 11.49 -15.77
N SER A 40 0.17 12.25 -16.87
CA SER A 40 0.60 11.71 -18.16
C SER A 40 2.04 11.19 -18.11
N HIS A 41 2.91 11.84 -17.35
CA HIS A 41 4.28 11.37 -17.14
C HIS A 41 4.29 10.03 -16.35
N TYR A 42 3.48 9.89 -15.31
CA TYR A 42 3.33 8.62 -14.58
C TYR A 42 2.81 7.50 -15.48
N VAL A 43 1.86 7.78 -16.38
CA VAL A 43 1.37 6.80 -17.37
C VAL A 43 2.52 6.31 -18.24
N GLN A 44 3.33 7.24 -18.79
CA GLN A 44 4.49 6.89 -19.61
C GLN A 44 5.50 6.02 -18.84
N LEU A 45 5.82 6.38 -17.60
CA LEU A 45 6.73 5.60 -16.75
C LEU A 45 6.19 4.20 -16.44
N ALA A 46 4.89 4.09 -16.12
CA ALA A 46 4.28 2.81 -15.80
C ALA A 46 4.24 1.87 -17.02
N GLN A 47 3.88 2.39 -18.18
CA GLN A 47 3.87 1.62 -19.44
C GLN A 47 5.27 1.25 -19.88
N ALA A 48 6.27 2.12 -19.71
CA ALA A 48 7.67 1.81 -20.00
C ALA A 48 8.21 0.72 -19.07
N ALA A 49 7.91 0.79 -17.76
CA ALA A 49 8.28 -0.25 -16.80
C ALA A 49 7.62 -1.60 -17.13
N GLU A 50 6.34 -1.60 -17.50
CA GLU A 50 5.63 -2.80 -17.92
C GLU A 50 6.21 -3.40 -19.21
N ALA A 51 6.52 -2.58 -20.20
CA ALA A 51 7.16 -3.00 -21.46
C ALA A 51 8.56 -3.60 -21.21
N ALA A 52 9.31 -3.01 -20.26
CA ALA A 52 10.61 -3.50 -19.82
C ALA A 52 10.53 -4.72 -18.88
N LYS A 53 9.33 -5.25 -18.63
CA LYS A 53 9.07 -6.46 -17.81
C LYS A 53 9.47 -6.31 -16.34
N PHE A 54 9.35 -5.11 -15.78
CA PHE A 54 9.36 -4.99 -14.33
C PHE A 54 8.14 -5.70 -13.75
N ASP A 55 8.33 -6.37 -12.61
CA ASP A 55 7.25 -7.10 -11.93
C ASP A 55 6.30 -6.15 -11.19
N LEU A 56 6.81 -5.04 -10.65
CA LEU A 56 6.00 -4.09 -9.90
C LEU A 56 6.55 -2.66 -9.97
N ILE A 57 5.64 -1.71 -9.71
CA ILE A 57 5.94 -0.32 -9.36
C ILE A 57 5.76 -0.17 -7.86
N PHE A 58 6.73 0.44 -7.20
CA PHE A 58 6.70 0.76 -5.79
C PHE A 58 6.69 2.28 -5.61
N MET A 59 5.75 2.78 -4.80
CA MET A 59 5.66 4.19 -4.45
C MET A 59 5.73 4.38 -2.94
N ALA A 60 6.77 5.10 -2.51
CA ALA A 60 6.85 5.59 -1.13
C ALA A 60 5.86 6.73 -0.91
N ASP A 61 5.49 6.92 0.35
CA ASP A 61 4.62 8.02 0.77
C ASP A 61 5.04 8.59 2.13
N GLY A 62 4.61 9.81 2.37
CA GLY A 62 4.63 10.49 3.66
C GLY A 62 3.48 11.49 3.69
N VAL A 63 2.73 11.48 4.79
CA VAL A 63 1.52 12.29 4.95
C VAL A 63 1.81 13.71 5.50
N GLY A 64 3.00 14.19 5.25
CA GLY A 64 3.48 15.53 5.58
C GLY A 64 4.80 15.84 4.89
N THR A 65 5.12 17.12 4.75
CA THR A 65 6.45 17.55 4.29
C THR A 65 7.49 17.19 5.34
N ARG A 66 8.71 16.85 4.91
CA ARG A 66 9.78 16.39 5.83
C ARG A 66 10.55 17.53 6.51
N SER A 67 10.11 18.77 6.38
CA SER A 67 10.81 19.93 6.94
C SER A 67 9.88 21.13 6.99
N ASP A 68 10.10 22.02 7.96
CA ASP A 68 9.49 23.36 8.01
C ASP A 68 10.37 24.44 7.40
N ASN A 69 11.55 24.07 6.89
CA ASN A 69 12.46 25.00 6.25
C ASN A 69 11.98 25.32 4.83
N HIS A 70 11.15 26.34 4.69
CA HIS A 70 10.62 26.80 3.40
C HIS A 70 11.70 27.15 2.37
N ARG A 71 12.86 27.69 2.82
CA ARG A 71 13.97 27.98 1.92
C ARG A 71 14.57 26.71 1.32
N TYR A 72 14.61 25.63 2.07
CA TYR A 72 15.02 24.31 1.58
C TYR A 72 13.94 23.70 0.69
N LEU A 73 12.70 23.64 1.20
CA LEU A 73 11.57 23.02 0.48
C LEU A 73 11.31 23.67 -0.88
N SER A 74 11.48 25.00 -1.00
CA SER A 74 11.28 25.73 -2.27
C SER A 74 12.30 25.39 -3.36
N ARG A 75 13.31 24.59 -3.05
CA ARG A 75 14.42 24.23 -3.97
C ARG A 75 14.51 22.75 -4.26
N THR A 76 13.58 21.95 -3.76
CA THR A 76 13.58 20.50 -3.93
C THR A 76 12.21 20.00 -4.41
N ALA A 77 12.20 18.98 -5.25
CA ALA A 77 11.01 18.19 -5.57
C ALA A 77 10.89 16.95 -4.68
N HIS A 78 11.79 16.76 -3.73
CA HIS A 78 11.75 15.73 -2.71
C HIS A 78 10.94 16.17 -1.48
N SER A 79 10.95 15.33 -0.45
CA SER A 79 10.36 15.66 0.86
C SER A 79 8.84 15.77 0.85
N TYR A 80 8.19 15.12 -0.11
CA TYR A 80 6.71 15.09 -0.27
C TYR A 80 6.10 16.49 -0.43
N VAL A 81 6.78 17.37 -1.17
CA VAL A 81 6.33 18.76 -1.35
C VAL A 81 5.14 18.85 -2.30
N ALA A 82 5.19 18.13 -3.42
CA ALA A 82 4.13 18.16 -4.44
C ALA A 82 4.11 16.84 -5.22
N GLN A 83 3.33 15.87 -4.75
CA GLN A 83 3.16 14.59 -5.42
C GLN A 83 1.79 13.99 -5.12
N PHE A 84 1.33 13.12 -6.02
CA PHE A 84 0.08 12.41 -5.84
C PHE A 84 0.15 11.38 -4.71
N GLU A 85 -0.98 11.16 -4.03
CA GLU A 85 -1.16 10.08 -3.07
C GLU A 85 -1.10 8.71 -3.79
N PRO A 86 -0.31 7.75 -3.29
CA PRO A 86 -0.01 6.52 -4.02
C PRO A 86 -1.21 5.65 -4.37
N ILE A 87 -2.15 5.43 -3.44
CA ILE A 87 -3.27 4.50 -3.70
C ILE A 87 -4.17 5.06 -4.81
N THR A 88 -4.44 6.35 -4.77
CA THR A 88 -5.23 7.05 -5.80
C THR A 88 -4.52 7.01 -7.15
N LEU A 89 -3.23 7.33 -7.18
CA LEU A 89 -2.44 7.31 -8.42
C LEU A 89 -2.34 5.89 -8.99
N LEU A 90 -1.99 4.90 -8.18
CA LEU A 90 -1.82 3.53 -8.65
C LEU A 90 -3.14 2.91 -9.11
N SER A 91 -4.28 3.32 -8.54
CA SER A 91 -5.60 2.92 -9.05
C SER A 91 -5.84 3.43 -10.47
N ALA A 92 -5.45 4.66 -10.76
CA ALA A 92 -5.53 5.22 -12.11
C ALA A 92 -4.55 4.54 -13.09
N LEU A 93 -3.32 4.24 -12.64
CA LEU A 93 -2.33 3.54 -13.45
C LEU A 93 -2.72 2.07 -13.72
N ALA A 94 -3.46 1.44 -12.83
CA ALA A 94 -3.99 0.09 -13.03
C ALA A 94 -4.94 0.00 -14.23
N ALA A 95 -5.65 1.09 -14.56
CA ALA A 95 -6.56 1.16 -15.70
C ALA A 95 -5.83 1.25 -17.05
N VAL A 96 -4.56 1.67 -17.08
CA VAL A 96 -3.77 1.91 -18.30
C VAL A 96 -2.60 0.92 -18.45
N THR A 97 -2.55 -0.11 -17.60
CA THR A 97 -1.56 -1.21 -17.62
C THR A 97 -2.27 -2.55 -17.44
N GLN A 98 -1.60 -3.67 -17.71
CA GLN A 98 -2.25 -4.98 -17.72
C GLN A 98 -1.58 -6.04 -16.84
N ARG A 99 -0.29 -5.93 -16.56
CA ARG A 99 0.50 -6.99 -15.92
C ARG A 99 1.30 -6.53 -14.72
N ILE A 100 1.82 -5.29 -14.76
CA ILE A 100 2.70 -4.77 -13.73
C ILE A 100 1.95 -4.64 -12.39
N GLY A 101 2.57 -5.09 -11.30
CA GLY A 101 2.03 -4.96 -9.95
C GLY A 101 2.21 -3.54 -9.38
N PHE A 102 1.44 -3.22 -8.35
CA PHE A 102 1.39 -1.90 -7.74
C PHE A 102 1.54 -1.99 -6.23
N VAL A 103 2.64 -1.49 -5.70
CA VAL A 103 2.88 -1.43 -4.25
C VAL A 103 2.76 0.02 -3.78
N ALA A 104 1.67 0.31 -3.08
CA ALA A 104 1.42 1.61 -2.46
C ALA A 104 1.85 1.62 -1.00
N THR A 105 2.52 2.68 -0.57
CA THR A 105 2.80 2.91 0.85
C THR A 105 1.57 3.47 1.55
N ALA A 106 1.21 2.88 2.69
CA ALA A 106 0.22 3.44 3.60
C ALA A 106 0.60 3.17 5.05
N SER A 107 0.63 4.25 5.85
CA SER A 107 1.02 4.20 7.25
C SER A 107 -0.06 3.60 8.14
N THR A 108 0.35 2.76 9.09
CA THR A 108 -0.52 2.27 10.16
C THR A 108 -0.74 3.29 11.27
N SER A 109 0.07 4.35 11.33
CA SER A 109 0.00 5.37 12.40
C SER A 109 -1.14 6.36 12.21
N PHE A 110 -1.39 6.78 10.97
CA PHE A 110 -2.31 7.89 10.65
C PHE A 110 -3.44 7.49 9.71
N ASN A 111 -3.78 6.18 9.69
CA ASN A 111 -4.93 5.66 8.96
C ASN A 111 -5.81 4.82 9.89
N GLU A 112 -7.03 4.57 9.45
CA GLU A 112 -7.93 3.60 10.05
C GLU A 112 -7.85 2.27 9.30
N PRO A 113 -7.77 1.11 10.01
CA PRO A 113 -7.58 -0.18 9.35
C PRO A 113 -8.73 -0.55 8.40
N PHE A 114 -9.98 -0.18 8.72
CA PHE A 114 -11.10 -0.41 7.82
C PHE A 114 -10.94 0.32 6.49
N HIS A 115 -10.44 1.57 6.51
CA HIS A 115 -10.19 2.32 5.28
C HIS A 115 -9.07 1.72 4.45
N ILE A 116 -7.99 1.27 5.09
CA ILE A 116 -6.87 0.63 4.39
C ILE A 116 -7.30 -0.71 3.79
N ALA A 117 -7.99 -1.56 4.56
CA ALA A 117 -8.52 -2.82 4.03
C ALA A 117 -9.41 -2.58 2.80
N ARG A 118 -10.30 -1.60 2.88
CA ARG A 118 -11.23 -1.24 1.80
C ARG A 118 -10.52 -0.72 0.55
N LYS A 119 -9.55 0.18 0.72
CA LYS A 119 -8.80 0.79 -0.39
C LYS A 119 -7.96 -0.24 -1.14
N PHE A 120 -7.21 -1.08 -0.42
CA PHE A 120 -6.37 -2.10 -1.05
C PHE A 120 -7.19 -3.24 -1.69
N ALA A 121 -8.30 -3.67 -1.08
CA ALA A 121 -9.21 -4.61 -1.73
C ALA A 121 -9.84 -4.02 -3.00
N SER A 122 -10.14 -2.72 -3.01
CA SER A 122 -10.63 -2.02 -4.20
C SER A 122 -9.58 -1.94 -5.29
N LEU A 123 -8.34 -1.53 -4.95
CA LEU A 123 -7.22 -1.49 -5.89
C LEU A 123 -6.94 -2.88 -6.47
N ASP A 124 -7.00 -3.94 -5.66
CA ASP A 124 -6.77 -5.31 -6.12
C ASP A 124 -7.85 -5.77 -7.10
N ASN A 125 -9.12 -5.46 -6.81
CA ASN A 125 -10.23 -5.73 -7.75
C ASN A 125 -10.08 -4.93 -9.06
N ILE A 126 -9.77 -3.62 -8.99
CA ILE A 126 -9.58 -2.76 -10.16
C ILE A 126 -8.42 -3.25 -11.03
N SER A 127 -7.33 -3.65 -10.41
CA SER A 127 -6.11 -4.09 -11.10
C SER A 127 -6.14 -5.55 -11.56
N GLY A 128 -7.15 -6.33 -11.17
CA GLY A 128 -7.20 -7.76 -11.49
C GLY A 128 -6.15 -8.57 -10.72
N GLY A 129 -5.92 -8.28 -9.45
CA GLY A 129 -5.02 -9.05 -8.60
C GLY A 129 -3.56 -8.56 -8.63
N ARG A 130 -3.32 -7.25 -8.74
CA ARG A 130 -1.97 -6.67 -8.85
C ARG A 130 -1.62 -5.69 -7.73
N ALA A 131 -2.42 -5.61 -6.66
CA ALA A 131 -2.18 -4.69 -5.55
C ALA A 131 -1.21 -5.25 -4.51
N GLY A 132 -0.43 -4.36 -3.93
CA GLY A 132 0.42 -4.62 -2.77
C GLY A 132 0.43 -3.42 -1.83
N TRP A 133 0.53 -3.69 -0.56
CA TRP A 133 0.59 -2.71 0.51
C TRP A 133 1.98 -2.68 1.14
N ASN A 134 2.71 -1.56 0.97
CA ASN A 134 3.89 -1.29 1.76
C ASN A 134 3.46 -0.76 3.14
N LEU A 135 3.49 -1.65 4.11
CA LEU A 135 3.11 -1.37 5.49
C LEU A 135 4.24 -0.65 6.21
N VAL A 136 4.00 0.59 6.62
CA VAL A 136 4.95 1.42 7.37
C VAL A 136 4.33 1.96 8.65
N THR A 137 5.18 2.30 9.61
CA THR A 137 4.74 2.88 10.89
C THR A 137 4.89 4.39 10.93
N SER A 138 5.38 5.02 9.87
CA SER A 138 5.82 6.43 9.87
C SER A 138 6.88 6.73 10.95
N SER A 139 7.60 7.81 10.85
CA SER A 139 8.59 8.20 11.85
C SER A 139 8.79 9.71 11.95
N SER A 140 8.11 10.50 11.12
CA SER A 140 8.25 11.94 11.08
C SER A 140 7.28 12.60 12.05
N GLU A 141 7.78 13.47 12.91
CA GLU A 141 6.96 14.31 13.79
C GLU A 141 6.03 15.23 12.98
N HIS A 142 6.48 15.72 11.81
CA HIS A 142 5.66 16.57 10.93
C HIS A 142 4.38 15.87 10.43
N GLU A 143 4.41 14.55 10.32
CA GLU A 143 3.21 13.79 9.95
C GLU A 143 2.18 13.81 11.08
N ALA A 144 2.60 13.66 12.34
CA ALA A 144 1.70 13.63 13.50
C ALA A 144 0.87 14.91 13.64
N LEU A 145 1.48 16.07 13.33
CA LEU A 145 0.84 17.38 13.40
C LEU A 145 -0.37 17.52 12.48
N ASN A 146 -0.42 16.74 11.39
CA ASN A 146 -1.56 16.72 10.45
C ASN A 146 -2.73 15.84 10.94
N PHE A 147 -2.56 15.11 12.07
CA PHE A 147 -3.54 14.13 12.55
C PHE A 147 -3.90 14.33 14.04
N ASN A 148 -4.13 15.56 14.45
CA ASN A 148 -4.54 15.95 15.81
C ASN A 148 -3.58 15.49 16.92
N ARG A 149 -2.29 15.42 16.64
CA ARG A 149 -1.27 15.00 17.61
C ARG A 149 -0.14 16.01 17.66
N GLU A 150 0.28 16.36 18.85
CA GLU A 150 1.44 17.24 19.08
C GLU A 150 2.77 16.51 18.88
N ARG A 151 2.77 15.18 19.06
CA ARG A 151 3.93 14.30 18.91
C ARG A 151 3.54 12.97 18.29
N HIS A 152 4.52 12.33 17.67
CA HIS A 152 4.35 10.98 17.16
C HIS A 152 4.14 9.96 18.31
N PHE A 153 3.63 8.76 17.98
CA PHE A 153 3.62 7.64 18.91
C PHE A 153 5.05 7.21 19.29
N ASP A 154 5.26 6.72 20.49
CA ASP A 154 6.52 6.11 20.89
C ASP A 154 6.85 4.90 20.01
N HIS A 155 8.15 4.62 19.84
CA HIS A 155 8.60 3.54 18.93
C HIS A 155 7.93 2.21 19.25
N ALA A 156 7.88 1.78 20.51
CA ALA A 156 7.27 0.51 20.91
C ALA A 156 5.75 0.49 20.65
N GLU A 157 5.07 1.58 20.97
CA GLU A 157 3.63 1.72 20.76
C GLU A 157 3.28 1.68 19.27
N ARG A 158 4.07 2.32 18.40
CA ARG A 158 3.88 2.29 16.93
C ARG A 158 3.86 0.87 16.40
N TYR A 159 4.80 0.02 16.82
CA TYR A 159 4.88 -1.34 16.33
C TYR A 159 3.79 -2.24 16.89
N GLN A 160 3.38 -2.05 18.16
CA GLN A 160 2.23 -2.77 18.73
C GLN A 160 0.93 -2.39 17.99
N ARG A 161 0.74 -1.08 17.76
CA ARG A 161 -0.40 -0.59 16.97
C ARG A 161 -0.37 -1.13 15.54
N ALA A 162 0.80 -1.17 14.90
CA ALA A 162 0.95 -1.68 13.54
C ALA A 162 0.62 -3.17 13.43
N ALA A 163 1.01 -3.98 14.41
CA ALA A 163 0.67 -5.40 14.45
C ALA A 163 -0.84 -5.62 14.56
N GLU A 164 -1.52 -4.93 15.47
CA GLU A 164 -2.97 -5.00 15.60
C GLU A 164 -3.68 -4.45 14.35
N PHE A 165 -3.16 -3.37 13.76
CA PHE A 165 -3.67 -2.80 12.51
C PHE A 165 -3.62 -3.83 11.37
N ALA A 166 -2.48 -4.49 11.18
CA ALA A 166 -2.31 -5.51 10.16
C ALA A 166 -3.26 -6.69 10.37
N GLN A 167 -3.42 -7.14 11.61
CA GLN A 167 -4.38 -8.20 11.98
C GLN A 167 -5.82 -7.82 11.61
N VAL A 168 -6.23 -6.57 11.90
CA VAL A 168 -7.57 -6.10 11.54
C VAL A 168 -7.74 -6.02 10.02
N VAL A 169 -6.75 -5.52 9.30
CA VAL A 169 -6.82 -5.41 7.82
C VAL A 169 -6.95 -6.78 7.18
N THR A 170 -6.09 -7.74 7.56
CA THR A 170 -6.13 -9.10 7.01
C THR A 170 -7.42 -9.82 7.37
N GLY A 171 -7.90 -9.70 8.61
CA GLY A 171 -9.19 -10.26 9.01
C GLY A 171 -10.38 -9.66 8.27
N LEU A 172 -10.32 -8.38 7.89
CA LEU A 172 -11.35 -7.76 7.05
C LEU A 172 -11.31 -8.28 5.62
N TRP A 173 -10.14 -8.60 5.06
CA TRP A 173 -10.04 -9.22 3.73
C TRP A 173 -10.66 -10.62 3.68
N ASP A 174 -10.73 -11.31 4.81
CA ASP A 174 -11.40 -12.61 4.95
C ASP A 174 -12.91 -12.50 5.25
N SER A 175 -13.49 -11.31 5.18
CA SER A 175 -14.94 -11.13 5.37
C SER A 175 -15.79 -11.88 4.34
N TRP A 176 -15.26 -12.16 3.16
CA TRP A 176 -15.95 -12.86 2.08
C TRP A 176 -15.14 -14.05 1.61
N GLU A 177 -15.75 -15.22 1.56
CA GLU A 177 -15.15 -16.39 0.92
C GLU A 177 -15.27 -16.32 -0.60
N ASP A 178 -14.46 -17.13 -1.28
CA ASP A 178 -14.56 -17.29 -2.72
C ASP A 178 -15.95 -17.79 -3.11
N GLY A 179 -16.56 -17.16 -4.11
CA GLY A 179 -17.90 -17.52 -4.56
C GLY A 179 -19.04 -17.12 -3.63
N ALA A 180 -18.80 -16.31 -2.59
CA ALA A 180 -19.87 -15.83 -1.71
C ALA A 180 -20.94 -15.02 -2.44
N LEU A 181 -20.57 -14.25 -3.47
CA LEU A 181 -21.47 -13.41 -4.27
C LEU A 181 -22.13 -14.24 -5.37
N GLN A 182 -23.34 -14.74 -5.13
CA GLN A 182 -24.12 -15.58 -6.04
C GLN A 182 -24.73 -14.80 -7.21
N ARG A 183 -25.28 -13.61 -6.91
CA ARG A 183 -25.97 -12.74 -7.89
C ARG A 183 -27.04 -13.48 -8.69
N ASP A 184 -27.68 -14.47 -8.07
CA ASP A 184 -28.72 -15.26 -8.70
C ASP A 184 -30.01 -14.47 -8.81
N LYS A 185 -30.35 -14.05 -10.02
CA LYS A 185 -31.53 -13.25 -10.31
C LYS A 185 -32.83 -14.04 -10.18
N ALA A 186 -32.77 -15.36 -10.38
CA ALA A 186 -33.97 -16.21 -10.36
C ALA A 186 -34.46 -16.44 -8.94
N SER A 187 -33.55 -16.76 -8.02
CA SER A 187 -33.88 -16.95 -6.60
C SER A 187 -33.91 -15.66 -5.80
N GLY A 188 -33.34 -14.56 -6.34
CA GLY A 188 -33.13 -13.30 -5.62
C GLY A 188 -31.98 -13.33 -4.61
N LEU A 189 -31.17 -14.38 -4.61
CA LEU A 189 -30.03 -14.53 -3.71
C LEU A 189 -28.81 -13.75 -4.25
N TYR A 190 -28.48 -12.62 -3.60
CA TYR A 190 -27.35 -11.81 -4.01
C TYR A 190 -26.01 -12.37 -3.50
N PHE A 191 -25.97 -12.86 -2.25
CA PHE A 191 -24.81 -13.54 -1.67
C PHE A 191 -25.24 -14.68 -0.74
N ASP A 192 -24.37 -15.66 -0.57
CA ASP A 192 -24.54 -16.73 0.41
C ASP A 192 -24.18 -16.22 1.82
N PRO A 193 -25.15 -16.11 2.75
CA PRO A 193 -24.90 -15.61 4.10
C PRO A 193 -23.94 -16.48 4.90
N ALA A 194 -23.81 -17.78 4.61
CA ALA A 194 -22.88 -18.67 5.28
C ALA A 194 -21.41 -18.40 4.92
N ARG A 195 -21.16 -17.69 3.80
CA ARG A 195 -19.83 -17.35 3.29
C ARG A 195 -19.44 -15.88 3.54
N ARG A 196 -20.12 -15.21 4.47
CA ARG A 196 -19.83 -13.84 4.88
C ARG A 196 -19.59 -13.77 6.37
N HIS A 197 -18.42 -13.32 6.77
CA HIS A 197 -17.95 -13.35 8.15
C HIS A 197 -17.82 -11.94 8.72
N VAL A 198 -18.27 -11.75 9.96
CA VAL A 198 -18.14 -10.50 10.70
C VAL A 198 -16.92 -10.61 11.60
N LEU A 199 -15.97 -9.69 11.46
CA LEU A 199 -14.68 -9.73 12.16
C LEU A 199 -14.84 -9.59 13.69
N ASN A 200 -15.67 -8.64 14.16
CA ASN A 200 -15.90 -8.34 15.58
C ASN A 200 -14.61 -8.13 16.40
N HIS A 201 -13.60 -7.52 15.81
CA HIS A 201 -12.34 -7.26 16.49
C HIS A 201 -12.50 -6.28 17.65
N LYS A 202 -11.93 -6.65 18.80
CA LYS A 202 -11.82 -5.79 20.00
C LYS A 202 -10.42 -5.95 20.55
N GLY A 203 -9.57 -4.99 20.25
CA GLY A 203 -8.18 -4.95 20.69
C GLY A 203 -7.85 -3.72 21.54
N ARG A 204 -6.56 -3.54 21.77
CA ARG A 204 -6.04 -2.41 22.55
C ARG A 204 -6.19 -1.08 21.81
N PHE A 205 -5.95 -1.08 20.49
CA PHE A 205 -5.89 0.13 19.67
C PHE A 205 -7.12 0.29 18.79
N PHE A 206 -7.80 -0.81 18.44
CA PHE A 206 -8.90 -0.78 17.50
C PHE A 206 -10.10 -1.58 17.96
N GLN A 207 -11.29 -1.08 17.59
CA GLN A 207 -12.54 -1.82 17.69
C GLN A 207 -13.23 -1.75 16.33
N VAL A 208 -13.27 -2.86 15.63
CA VAL A 208 -13.77 -2.93 14.25
C VAL A 208 -14.74 -4.11 14.09
N LYS A 209 -16.00 -3.79 13.87
CA LYS A 209 -17.02 -4.82 13.70
C LYS A 209 -16.84 -5.59 12.37
N GLY A 210 -16.62 -4.90 11.28
CA GLY A 210 -16.73 -5.51 9.96
C GLY A 210 -18.19 -5.85 9.61
N PRO A 211 -18.43 -6.67 8.60
CA PRO A 211 -17.48 -7.15 7.62
C PRO A 211 -17.04 -6.04 6.66
N LEU A 212 -16.01 -6.33 5.87
CA LEU A 212 -15.64 -5.43 4.78
C LEU A 212 -16.76 -5.37 3.73
N ASN A 213 -17.01 -4.18 3.20
CA ASN A 213 -18.06 -3.94 2.20
C ASN A 213 -17.53 -3.86 0.75
N VAL A 214 -16.36 -4.43 0.51
CA VAL A 214 -15.78 -4.66 -0.82
C VAL A 214 -15.73 -6.16 -1.04
N PRO A 215 -16.02 -6.66 -2.25
CA PRO A 215 -15.90 -8.09 -2.55
C PRO A 215 -14.50 -8.62 -2.27
N ARG A 216 -14.40 -9.93 -2.01
CA ARG A 216 -13.10 -10.59 -1.96
C ARG A 216 -12.31 -10.28 -3.22
N SER A 217 -11.08 -9.87 -3.04
CA SER A 217 -10.22 -9.48 -4.15
C SER A 217 -9.59 -10.73 -4.83
N PRO A 218 -9.13 -10.61 -6.08
CA PRO A 218 -8.55 -11.75 -6.81
C PRO A 218 -7.38 -12.44 -6.10
N GLN A 219 -6.57 -11.70 -5.34
CA GLN A 219 -5.50 -12.26 -4.51
C GLN A 219 -6.01 -12.81 -3.17
N GLY A 220 -7.25 -12.55 -2.80
CA GLY A 220 -7.76 -12.74 -1.44
C GLY A 220 -7.15 -11.73 -0.46
N HIS A 221 -5.84 -11.80 -0.30
CA HIS A 221 -5.03 -10.83 0.43
C HIS A 221 -4.08 -10.13 -0.53
N PRO A 222 -4.19 -8.81 -0.75
CA PRO A 222 -3.15 -8.02 -1.40
C PRO A 222 -1.77 -8.28 -0.77
N VAL A 223 -0.71 -8.29 -1.59
CA VAL A 223 0.64 -8.59 -1.11
C VAL A 223 1.06 -7.55 -0.07
N ILE A 224 1.51 -7.99 1.11
CA ILE A 224 2.07 -7.11 2.12
C ILE A 224 3.59 -7.05 1.94
N VAL A 225 4.11 -5.84 1.82
CA VAL A 225 5.53 -5.53 1.73
C VAL A 225 5.93 -4.69 2.94
N GLN A 226 7.08 -4.96 3.50
CA GLN A 226 7.63 -4.18 4.60
C GLN A 226 9.11 -3.93 4.35
N ALA A 227 9.52 -2.68 4.35
CA ALA A 227 10.90 -2.27 4.24
C ALA A 227 11.49 -2.06 5.63
N GLY A 228 12.43 -2.90 6.03
CA GLY A 228 13.13 -2.78 7.30
C GLY A 228 13.67 -4.11 7.80
N SER A 229 14.80 -4.05 8.49
CA SER A 229 15.50 -5.22 9.03
C SER A 229 15.50 -5.23 10.56
N SER A 230 14.75 -4.35 11.22
CA SER A 230 14.66 -4.36 12.67
C SER A 230 13.92 -5.59 13.19
N PRO A 231 14.23 -6.12 14.38
CA PRO A 231 13.50 -7.25 14.97
C PRO A 231 11.98 -7.00 15.02
N ALA A 232 11.56 -5.79 15.36
CA ALA A 232 10.14 -5.42 15.39
C ALA A 232 9.52 -5.40 13.99
N GLY A 233 10.23 -4.92 12.96
CA GLY A 233 9.77 -4.95 11.57
C GLY A 233 9.66 -6.37 11.03
N ASN A 234 10.62 -7.25 11.34
CA ASN A 234 10.57 -8.65 10.97
C ASN A 234 9.39 -9.36 11.65
N CYS A 235 9.15 -9.11 12.94
CA CYS A 235 8.01 -9.65 13.66
C CYS A 235 6.68 -9.27 13.00
N LEU A 236 6.55 -8.03 12.52
CA LEU A 236 5.36 -7.54 11.84
C LEU A 236 5.08 -8.28 10.52
N LEU A 237 6.12 -8.68 9.77
CA LEU A 237 5.98 -9.51 8.57
C LEU A 237 5.54 -10.94 8.88
N TYR A 238 6.09 -11.56 9.93
CA TYR A 238 5.78 -12.94 10.30
C TYR A 238 4.41 -13.12 10.94
N THR A 239 3.81 -12.06 11.47
CA THR A 239 2.43 -12.10 12.01
C THR A 239 1.36 -11.93 10.93
N SER A 240 1.76 -11.57 9.72
CA SER A 240 0.85 -11.52 8.57
C SER A 240 0.86 -12.88 7.87
N PRO A 241 -0.28 -13.57 7.72
CA PRO A 241 -0.33 -14.86 7.03
C PRO A 241 0.18 -14.69 5.59
N SER A 242 1.17 -15.51 5.24
CA SER A 242 1.69 -15.55 3.88
C SER A 242 0.75 -16.40 3.01
N PRO A 243 0.47 -15.99 1.76
CA PRO A 243 -0.28 -16.83 0.81
C PRO A 243 0.39 -18.16 0.48
N ARG A 244 1.58 -18.44 1.04
CA ARG A 244 2.33 -19.69 0.84
C ARG A 244 2.07 -20.75 1.90
N ASP A 245 1.30 -20.42 2.93
CA ASP A 245 1.03 -21.32 4.07
C ASP A 245 -0.39 -21.92 4.02
N SER A 246 -1.06 -21.78 2.87
CA SER A 246 -2.36 -22.39 2.56
C SER A 246 -2.26 -23.38 1.41
#